data_e6073ea1125dc81d4879e1ed554fd864
#
_entry.id   e6073ea1125dc81d4879e1ed554fd864
#
_cell.length_a   1.000
_cell.length_b   1.000
_cell.length_c   1.000
_cell.angle_alpha   90.00
_cell.angle_beta   90.00
_cell.angle_gamma   90.00
#
_symmetry.space_group_name_H-M   'P 1'
#
loop_
_entity.id
_entity.type
_entity.pdbx_description
1 polymer ?
#
loop_
_entity_poly.entity_id
_entity_poly.type
_entity_poly.pdbx_seq_one_letter_code
_entity_poly.pdbx_strand_id
1 'polypeptide(L)'
;MIKIKDLKKYFGSKHILRGVDLDIKDGEVTTIIGGSGTGKSTLIKCIIRLLEPDGGEILVNGKDITHIKSAVELADLRRSFGYLFQEGALFDSLTVGENVIFGLKYLTDVPKADYAKIAKEKLALVGLKDIENLKPSELSGGMKKRVSLARVLATGPKVILYDEPTSGLDPIMSEIISELIVDLKHKLGVTSVVITHDMKSAFEISDTMAMLYEGKVKLAASAEEFKKTDNPYVKQFIEGSSKGPIQMQIRS
;
A
#
# COMPACT_ATOMS: atom_id res chain seq x y z
N MET A 1 8.57 -9.84 -8.54
CA MET A 1 7.19 -10.10 -9.02
C MET A 1 6.40 -10.83 -7.95
N ILE A 2 5.16 -10.37 -7.68
CA ILE A 2 4.24 -11.04 -6.75
C ILE A 2 3.09 -11.63 -7.58
N LYS A 3 2.82 -12.93 -7.41
CA LYS A 3 1.68 -13.60 -8.04
C LYS A 3 0.74 -14.13 -6.97
N ILE A 4 -0.53 -13.85 -7.13
CA ILE A 4 -1.61 -14.25 -6.24
C ILE A 4 -2.54 -15.14 -7.04
N LYS A 5 -2.84 -16.35 -6.52
CA LYS A 5 -3.70 -17.32 -7.19
C LYS A 5 -4.76 -17.84 -6.24
N ASP A 6 -6.01 -17.74 -6.64
CA ASP A 6 -7.20 -18.25 -5.93
C ASP A 6 -7.20 -17.90 -4.42
N LEU A 7 -6.70 -16.69 -4.07
CA LEU A 7 -6.50 -16.31 -2.67
C LEU A 7 -7.82 -16.17 -1.94
N LYS A 8 -7.93 -16.81 -0.78
CA LYS A 8 -9.13 -16.83 0.05
C LYS A 8 -8.81 -16.35 1.46
N LYS A 9 -9.74 -15.58 2.03
CA LYS A 9 -9.67 -15.15 3.44
C LYS A 9 -11.06 -15.04 4.04
N TYR A 10 -11.25 -15.68 5.20
CA TYR A 10 -12.50 -15.71 5.94
C TYR A 10 -12.30 -15.08 7.32
N PHE A 11 -13.37 -14.50 7.86
CA PHE A 11 -13.47 -14.09 9.26
C PHE A 11 -14.79 -14.64 9.81
N GLY A 12 -14.70 -15.77 10.50
CA GLY A 12 -15.88 -16.55 10.87
C GLY A 12 -16.65 -16.99 9.61
N SER A 13 -17.93 -16.67 9.54
CA SER A 13 -18.78 -16.97 8.37
C SER A 13 -18.61 -15.98 7.20
N LYS A 14 -17.88 -14.89 7.39
CA LYS A 14 -17.71 -13.86 6.36
C LYS A 14 -16.55 -14.20 5.44
N HIS A 15 -16.85 -14.45 4.18
CA HIS A 15 -15.87 -14.66 3.10
C HIS A 15 -15.47 -13.31 2.52
N ILE A 16 -14.28 -12.82 2.88
CA ILE A 16 -13.78 -11.49 2.43
C ILE A 16 -13.06 -11.59 1.10
N LEU A 17 -12.12 -12.54 0.97
CA LEU A 17 -11.48 -12.87 -0.31
C LEU A 17 -12.01 -14.23 -0.76
N ARG A 18 -12.44 -14.31 -2.02
CA ARG A 18 -13.23 -15.45 -2.55
C ARG A 18 -12.58 -16.04 -3.80
N GLY A 19 -11.25 -16.10 -3.82
CA GLY A 19 -10.46 -16.51 -4.98
C GLY A 19 -10.00 -15.30 -5.77
N VAL A 20 -9.00 -14.61 -5.24
CA VAL A 20 -8.37 -13.45 -5.89
C VAL A 20 -7.19 -13.95 -6.69
N ASP A 21 -7.20 -13.59 -7.99
CA ASP A 21 -6.08 -13.76 -8.91
C ASP A 21 -5.54 -12.38 -9.28
N LEU A 22 -4.24 -12.13 -9.06
CA LEU A 22 -3.60 -10.86 -9.38
C LEU A 22 -2.09 -11.02 -9.54
N ASP A 23 -1.55 -10.47 -10.61
CA ASP A 23 -0.12 -10.36 -10.86
C ASP A 23 0.34 -8.92 -10.60
N ILE A 24 1.38 -8.75 -9.77
CA ILE A 24 2.02 -7.47 -9.47
C ILE A 24 3.45 -7.55 -10.04
N LYS A 25 3.75 -6.71 -11.01
CA LYS A 25 5.04 -6.71 -11.69
C LYS A 25 6.06 -5.88 -10.91
N ASP A 26 7.33 -6.28 -11.01
CA ASP A 26 8.41 -5.54 -10.36
C ASP A 26 8.59 -4.15 -10.99
N GLY A 27 8.85 -3.15 -10.14
CA GLY A 27 9.08 -1.79 -10.56
C GLY A 27 7.86 -1.04 -11.10
N GLU A 28 6.67 -1.65 -11.05
CA GLU A 28 5.40 -1.00 -11.43
C GLU A 28 4.60 -0.53 -10.21
N VAL A 29 3.70 0.42 -10.45
CA VAL A 29 2.63 0.79 -9.53
C VAL A 29 1.37 0.03 -9.92
N THR A 30 0.97 -0.92 -9.08
CA THR A 30 -0.31 -1.63 -9.21
C THR A 30 -1.32 -1.02 -8.24
N THR A 31 -2.38 -0.42 -8.76
CA THR A 31 -3.43 0.15 -7.91
C THR A 31 -4.65 -0.75 -7.83
N ILE A 32 -5.09 -1.04 -6.62
CA ILE A 32 -6.27 -1.85 -6.33
C ILE A 32 -7.40 -0.92 -5.89
N ILE A 33 -8.45 -0.84 -6.70
CA ILE A 33 -9.63 -0.02 -6.42
C ILE A 33 -10.82 -0.89 -6.03
N GLY A 34 -11.82 -0.25 -5.44
CA GLY A 34 -13.09 -0.88 -5.06
C GLY A 34 -13.73 -0.17 -3.88
N GLY A 35 -15.00 -0.44 -3.65
CA GLY A 35 -15.76 0.16 -2.56
C GLY A 35 -15.20 -0.16 -1.16
N SER A 36 -15.71 0.54 -0.14
CA SER A 36 -15.35 0.24 1.24
C SER A 36 -15.79 -1.20 1.61
N GLY A 37 -14.95 -1.90 2.36
CA GLY A 37 -15.25 -3.27 2.82
C GLY A 37 -15.11 -4.38 1.77
N THR A 38 -14.65 -4.10 0.53
CA THR A 38 -14.49 -5.13 -0.52
C THR A 38 -13.31 -6.08 -0.29
N GLY A 39 -12.47 -5.82 0.71
CA GLY A 39 -11.33 -6.69 1.07
C GLY A 39 -9.96 -6.18 0.64
N LYS A 40 -9.83 -4.94 0.13
CA LYS A 40 -8.55 -4.37 -0.33
C LYS A 40 -7.44 -4.42 0.74
N SER A 41 -7.70 -3.86 1.92
CA SER A 41 -6.72 -3.89 3.02
C SER A 41 -6.48 -5.32 3.54
N THR A 42 -7.47 -6.22 3.45
CA THR A 42 -7.29 -7.64 3.76
C THR A 42 -6.31 -8.28 2.77
N LEU A 43 -6.46 -7.98 1.48
CA LEU A 43 -5.59 -8.51 0.43
C LEU A 43 -4.12 -8.12 0.66
N ILE A 44 -3.82 -6.83 0.86
CA ILE A 44 -2.43 -6.43 1.10
C ILE A 44 -1.87 -6.93 2.43
N LYS A 45 -2.70 -7.08 3.47
CA LYS A 45 -2.27 -7.72 4.73
C LYS A 45 -1.96 -9.21 4.56
N CYS A 46 -2.64 -9.91 3.64
CA CYS A 46 -2.29 -11.27 3.26
C CYS A 46 -0.95 -11.33 2.49
N ILE A 47 -0.70 -10.37 1.57
CA ILE A 47 0.56 -10.31 0.80
C ILE A 47 1.79 -10.27 1.72
N ILE A 48 1.74 -9.52 2.81
CA ILE A 48 2.85 -9.44 3.78
C ILE A 48 2.70 -10.43 4.95
N ARG A 49 1.74 -11.32 4.87
CA ARG A 49 1.46 -12.32 5.91
C ARG A 49 1.22 -11.70 7.30
N LEU A 50 0.66 -10.48 7.36
CA LEU A 50 0.02 -9.93 8.58
C LEU A 50 -1.31 -10.64 8.87
N LEU A 51 -1.99 -11.10 7.82
CA LEU A 51 -3.11 -12.02 7.90
C LEU A 51 -2.73 -13.31 7.18
N GLU A 52 -2.98 -14.43 7.82
CA GLU A 52 -2.79 -15.74 7.20
C GLU A 52 -3.94 -16.01 6.23
N PRO A 53 -3.66 -16.33 4.95
CA PRO A 53 -4.68 -16.78 4.01
C PRO A 53 -5.31 -18.10 4.46
N ASP A 54 -6.58 -18.29 4.12
CA ASP A 54 -7.31 -19.54 4.39
C ASP A 54 -7.29 -20.48 3.18
N GLY A 55 -6.78 -20.00 2.02
CA GLY A 55 -6.60 -20.80 0.81
C GLY A 55 -5.99 -19.99 -0.32
N GLY A 56 -5.58 -20.68 -1.38
CA GLY A 56 -4.86 -20.10 -2.51
C GLY A 56 -3.36 -20.03 -2.30
N GLU A 57 -2.67 -19.30 -3.15
CA GLU A 57 -1.21 -19.23 -3.20
C GLU A 57 -0.74 -17.77 -3.37
N ILE A 58 0.33 -17.39 -2.67
CA ILE A 58 1.04 -16.13 -2.85
C ILE A 58 2.51 -16.45 -3.12
N LEU A 59 2.96 -16.12 -4.33
CA LEU A 59 4.35 -16.25 -4.74
C LEU A 59 5.04 -14.89 -4.74
N VAL A 60 6.17 -14.77 -4.06
CA VAL A 60 7.05 -13.61 -4.10
C VAL A 60 8.37 -14.03 -4.71
N ASN A 61 8.70 -13.50 -5.88
CA ASN A 61 9.88 -13.87 -6.67
C ASN A 61 10.00 -15.39 -6.89
N GLY A 62 8.85 -16.04 -7.14
CA GLY A 62 8.78 -17.50 -7.37
C GLY A 62 8.77 -18.35 -6.10
N LYS A 63 9.00 -17.78 -4.92
CA LYS A 63 8.90 -18.49 -3.65
C LYS A 63 7.47 -18.40 -3.11
N ASP A 64 6.85 -19.53 -2.81
CA ASP A 64 5.58 -19.57 -2.10
C ASP A 64 5.78 -19.10 -0.64
N ILE A 65 5.03 -18.06 -0.29
CA ILE A 65 5.04 -17.48 1.04
C ILE A 65 3.78 -17.82 1.84
N THR A 66 2.84 -18.53 1.23
CA THR A 66 1.48 -18.73 1.77
C THR A 66 1.49 -19.49 3.09
N HIS A 67 2.40 -20.44 3.22
CA HIS A 67 2.45 -21.38 4.35
C HIS A 67 3.72 -21.25 5.20
N ILE A 68 4.46 -20.14 5.11
CA ILE A 68 5.63 -19.91 5.97
C ILE A 68 5.19 -19.96 7.44
N LYS A 69 5.76 -20.88 8.22
CA LYS A 69 5.52 -21.04 9.66
C LYS A 69 6.67 -20.49 10.50
N SER A 70 7.87 -20.40 9.92
CA SER A 70 9.05 -19.91 10.62
C SER A 70 8.93 -18.41 10.89
N ALA A 71 9.05 -18.01 12.16
CA ALA A 71 9.06 -16.59 12.53
C ALA A 71 10.24 -15.83 11.92
N VAL A 72 11.40 -16.51 11.76
CA VAL A 72 12.59 -15.93 11.12
C VAL A 72 12.33 -15.68 9.64
N GLU A 73 11.82 -16.67 8.91
CA GLU A 73 11.49 -16.50 7.48
C GLU A 73 10.42 -15.42 7.25
N LEU A 74 9.42 -15.32 8.15
CA LEU A 74 8.42 -14.25 8.08
C LEU A 74 9.04 -12.87 8.35
N ALA A 75 9.98 -12.77 9.28
CA ALA A 75 10.70 -11.53 9.54
C ALA A 75 11.54 -11.11 8.33
N ASP A 76 12.26 -12.06 7.71
CA ASP A 76 13.06 -11.81 6.51
C ASP A 76 12.20 -11.40 5.31
N LEU A 77 11.06 -12.08 5.11
CA LEU A 77 10.09 -11.69 4.11
C LEU A 77 9.66 -10.24 4.32
N ARG A 78 9.22 -9.90 5.52
CA ARG A 78 8.68 -8.58 5.87
C ARG A 78 9.70 -7.45 5.77
N ARG A 79 11.00 -7.73 5.92
CA ARG A 79 12.07 -6.74 5.70
C ARG A 79 12.10 -6.21 4.26
N SER A 80 11.66 -7.02 3.28
CA SER A 80 11.58 -6.60 1.89
C SER A 80 10.36 -5.75 1.56
N PHE A 81 9.41 -5.63 2.50
CA PHE A 81 8.18 -4.88 2.34
C PHE A 81 8.15 -3.65 3.25
N GLY A 82 7.66 -2.56 2.71
CA GLY A 82 7.22 -1.41 3.46
C GLY A 82 5.70 -1.34 3.51
N TYR A 83 5.10 -0.96 4.62
CA TYR A 83 3.66 -0.78 4.74
C TYR A 83 3.35 0.63 5.24
N LEU A 84 2.69 1.43 4.39
CA LEU A 84 2.17 2.73 4.78
C LEU A 84 0.70 2.59 5.18
N PHE A 85 0.44 2.73 6.47
CA PHE A 85 -0.91 2.66 7.03
C PHE A 85 -1.73 3.91 6.70
N GLN A 86 -3.04 3.75 6.62
CA GLN A 86 -3.99 4.83 6.31
C GLN A 86 -3.81 6.06 7.23
N GLU A 87 -3.63 5.86 8.54
CA GLU A 87 -3.41 6.94 9.50
C GLU A 87 -1.93 7.29 9.71
N GLY A 88 -1.01 6.69 8.93
CA GLY A 88 0.43 6.87 9.07
C GLY A 88 1.04 6.13 10.25
N ALA A 89 0.33 5.86 11.32
CA ALA A 89 0.74 5.10 12.52
C ALA A 89 2.08 5.56 13.12
N LEU A 90 2.29 6.88 13.23
CA LEU A 90 3.47 7.43 13.93
C LEU A 90 3.34 7.20 15.43
N PHE A 91 4.49 7.02 16.08
CA PHE A 91 4.58 6.96 17.53
C PHE A 91 4.60 8.38 18.09
N ASP A 92 3.53 8.79 18.78
CA ASP A 92 3.38 10.15 19.31
C ASP A 92 4.43 10.50 20.38
N SER A 93 4.94 9.50 21.09
CA SER A 93 6.00 9.66 22.09
C SER A 93 7.38 9.91 21.50
N LEU A 94 7.60 9.59 20.23
CA LEU A 94 8.87 9.73 19.53
C LEU A 94 8.91 11.02 18.70
N THR A 95 10.11 11.57 18.49
CA THR A 95 10.31 12.65 17.51
C THR A 95 10.16 12.15 16.09
N VAL A 96 10.10 13.06 15.13
CA VAL A 96 10.10 12.74 13.68
C VAL A 96 11.31 11.89 13.31
N GLY A 97 12.52 12.32 13.70
CA GLY A 97 13.74 11.56 13.44
C GLY A 97 13.72 10.17 14.06
N GLU A 98 13.27 10.07 15.32
CA GLU A 98 13.12 8.78 15.99
C GLU A 98 12.09 7.86 15.33
N ASN A 99 10.98 8.41 14.83
CA ASN A 99 10.00 7.66 14.04
C ASN A 99 10.65 7.11 12.77
N VAL A 100 11.38 7.92 12.01
CA VAL A 100 12.01 7.51 10.74
C VAL A 100 13.01 6.37 10.97
N ILE A 101 13.84 6.45 11.99
CA ILE A 101 14.87 5.42 12.27
C ILE A 101 14.34 4.23 13.07
N PHE A 102 13.08 4.23 13.47
CA PHE A 102 12.54 3.18 14.33
C PHE A 102 12.78 1.78 13.75
N GLY A 103 12.48 1.58 12.47
CA GLY A 103 12.70 0.31 11.80
C GLY A 103 14.18 -0.09 11.70
N LEU A 104 15.08 0.87 11.55
CA LEU A 104 16.52 0.60 11.46
C LEU A 104 17.05 -0.08 12.72
N LYS A 105 16.58 0.34 13.89
CA LYS A 105 17.03 -0.20 15.19
C LYS A 105 16.76 -1.70 15.36
N TYR A 106 15.72 -2.21 14.71
CA TYR A 106 15.23 -3.58 14.96
C TYR A 106 15.31 -4.50 13.75
N LEU A 107 15.44 -3.94 12.55
CA LEU A 107 15.33 -4.69 11.30
C LEU A 107 16.60 -4.69 10.46
N THR A 108 17.61 -3.90 10.84
CA THR A 108 18.85 -3.76 10.06
C THR A 108 20.08 -3.77 10.95
N ASP A 109 21.25 -4.02 10.35
CA ASP A 109 22.55 -3.96 11.01
C ASP A 109 23.25 -2.58 10.82
N VAL A 110 22.48 -1.56 10.45
CA VAL A 110 22.99 -0.19 10.24
C VAL A 110 23.56 0.35 11.56
N PRO A 111 24.80 0.88 11.56
CA PRO A 111 25.41 1.45 12.76
C PRO A 111 24.60 2.63 13.29
N LYS A 112 24.47 2.72 14.61
CA LYS A 112 23.73 3.81 15.27
C LYS A 112 24.25 5.21 14.90
N ALA A 113 25.55 5.32 14.63
CA ALA A 113 26.20 6.57 14.19
C ALA A 113 25.59 7.12 12.89
N ASP A 114 25.02 6.27 12.02
CA ASP A 114 24.46 6.67 10.72
C ASP A 114 22.96 7.06 10.81
N TYR A 115 22.30 6.82 11.93
CA TYR A 115 20.85 7.02 12.08
C TYR A 115 20.41 8.45 11.78
N ALA A 116 21.11 9.45 12.31
CA ALA A 116 20.77 10.86 12.09
C ALA A 116 20.90 11.26 10.62
N LYS A 117 21.94 10.78 9.95
CA LYS A 117 22.18 11.00 8.53
C LYS A 117 21.07 10.37 7.70
N ILE A 118 20.73 9.10 7.98
CA ILE A 118 19.68 8.38 7.26
C ILE A 118 18.32 9.05 7.48
N ALA A 119 17.99 9.46 8.71
CA ALA A 119 16.75 10.18 8.98
C ALA A 119 16.61 11.43 8.11
N LYS A 120 17.66 12.26 8.08
CA LYS A 120 17.70 13.47 7.27
C LYS A 120 17.55 13.19 5.76
N GLU A 121 18.27 12.18 5.26
CA GLU A 121 18.18 11.76 3.86
C GLU A 121 16.77 11.28 3.48
N LYS A 122 16.14 10.45 4.33
CA LYS A 122 14.81 9.93 4.04
C LYS A 122 13.72 10.99 4.16
N LEU A 123 13.84 11.92 5.10
CA LEU A 123 12.97 13.09 5.18
C LEU A 123 13.12 13.98 3.95
N ALA A 124 14.33 14.21 3.47
CA ALA A 124 14.57 14.98 2.26
C ALA A 124 13.95 14.33 1.02
N LEU A 125 13.97 12.97 0.90
CA LEU A 125 13.31 12.24 -0.19
C LEU A 125 11.78 12.49 -0.26
N VAL A 126 11.16 12.75 0.89
CA VAL A 126 9.72 13.05 0.97
C VAL A 126 9.44 14.56 1.06
N GLY A 127 10.43 15.40 0.71
CA GLY A 127 10.29 16.84 0.66
C GLY A 127 10.17 17.52 2.04
N LEU A 128 10.74 16.92 3.09
CA LEU A 128 10.77 17.48 4.45
C LEU A 128 12.20 17.75 4.87
N LYS A 129 12.46 18.91 5.50
CA LYS A 129 13.79 19.30 5.97
C LYS A 129 13.71 19.94 7.35
N ASP A 130 14.73 19.69 8.14
CA ASP A 130 15.00 20.33 9.43
C ASP A 130 13.83 20.19 10.44
N ILE A 131 13.11 19.06 10.41
CA ILE A 131 11.98 18.75 11.30
C ILE A 131 12.24 17.55 12.22
N GLU A 132 13.44 17.02 12.25
CA GLU A 132 13.79 15.77 12.94
C GLU A 132 13.44 15.80 14.44
N ASN A 133 13.48 16.98 15.03
CA ASN A 133 13.23 17.20 16.47
C ASN A 133 11.76 17.46 16.81
N LEU A 134 10.89 17.68 15.82
CA LEU A 134 9.46 17.89 16.05
C LEU A 134 8.78 16.60 16.51
N LYS A 135 7.64 16.77 17.18
CA LYS A 135 6.74 15.67 17.53
C LYS A 135 5.63 15.52 16.49
N PRO A 136 5.01 14.33 16.35
CA PRO A 136 3.87 14.15 15.44
C PRO A 136 2.71 15.13 15.69
N SER A 137 2.50 15.56 16.93
CA SER A 137 1.46 16.55 17.27
C SER A 137 1.68 17.93 16.65
N GLU A 138 2.91 18.26 16.26
CA GLU A 138 3.29 19.54 15.66
C GLU A 138 3.19 19.51 14.12
N LEU A 139 2.81 18.37 13.52
CA LEU A 139 2.77 18.16 12.09
C LEU A 139 1.35 18.26 11.52
N SER A 140 1.22 18.82 10.32
CA SER A 140 0.00 18.71 9.52
C SER A 140 -0.28 17.26 9.09
N GLY A 141 -1.51 16.95 8.66
CA GLY A 141 -1.87 15.62 8.16
C GLY A 141 -0.97 15.15 7.01
N GLY A 142 -0.71 16.02 6.03
CA GLY A 142 0.19 15.71 4.92
C GLY A 142 1.65 15.51 5.35
N MET A 143 2.14 16.28 6.34
CA MET A 143 3.48 16.04 6.91
C MET A 143 3.55 14.69 7.62
N LYS A 144 2.53 14.32 8.40
CA LYS A 144 2.47 13.00 9.07
C LYS A 144 2.56 11.85 8.07
N LYS A 145 1.83 11.93 6.94
CA LYS A 145 1.89 10.94 5.86
C LYS A 145 3.30 10.84 5.27
N ARG A 146 3.94 11.97 4.98
CA ARG A 146 5.30 12.01 4.43
C ARG A 146 6.35 11.50 5.42
N VAL A 147 6.26 11.83 6.71
CA VAL A 147 7.13 11.26 7.76
C VAL A 147 6.94 9.74 7.85
N SER A 148 5.69 9.26 7.78
CA SER A 148 5.40 7.82 7.80
C SER A 148 6.00 7.12 6.59
N LEU A 149 5.99 7.75 5.42
CA LEU A 149 6.64 7.24 4.22
C LEU A 149 8.17 7.24 4.35
N ALA A 150 8.76 8.31 4.91
CA ALA A 150 10.20 8.36 5.22
C ALA A 150 10.62 7.22 6.15
N ARG A 151 9.80 6.89 7.17
CA ARG A 151 10.01 5.74 8.05
C ARG A 151 10.00 4.41 7.30
N VAL A 152 9.06 4.24 6.38
CA VAL A 152 8.99 3.06 5.51
C VAL A 152 10.25 2.95 4.64
N LEU A 153 10.66 4.06 4.03
CA LEU A 153 11.84 4.10 3.14
C LEU A 153 13.18 3.89 3.87
N ALA A 154 13.22 4.12 5.18
CA ALA A 154 14.45 4.01 5.95
C ALA A 154 15.03 2.58 5.95
N THR A 155 14.17 1.56 5.92
CA THR A 155 14.60 0.15 5.90
C THR A 155 14.96 -0.37 4.50
N GLY A 156 14.83 0.44 3.45
CA GLY A 156 15.18 0.07 2.08
C GLY A 156 14.30 -1.05 1.49
N PRO A 157 12.96 -0.96 1.58
CA PRO A 157 12.08 -2.01 1.08
C PRO A 157 12.14 -2.13 -0.46
N LYS A 158 11.92 -3.33 -0.99
CA LYS A 158 11.77 -3.59 -2.43
C LYS A 158 10.34 -3.37 -2.91
N VAL A 159 9.37 -3.58 -2.03
CA VAL A 159 7.95 -3.43 -2.29
C VAL A 159 7.35 -2.50 -1.24
N ILE A 160 6.56 -1.51 -1.65
CA ILE A 160 5.83 -0.64 -0.74
C ILE A 160 4.33 -0.84 -0.96
N LEU A 161 3.63 -1.11 0.14
CA LEU A 161 2.19 -1.26 0.18
C LEU A 161 1.59 0.01 0.80
N TYR A 162 0.76 0.71 0.04
CA TYR A 162 0.10 1.95 0.44
C TYR A 162 -1.38 1.68 0.69
N ASP A 163 -1.82 1.84 1.93
CA ASP A 163 -3.23 1.70 2.31
C ASP A 163 -3.87 3.09 2.40
N GLU A 164 -4.61 3.50 1.36
CA GLU A 164 -5.29 4.78 1.25
C GLU A 164 -4.35 5.99 1.53
N PRO A 165 -3.26 6.17 0.76
CA PRO A 165 -2.21 7.14 1.09
C PRO A 165 -2.69 8.59 1.07
N THR A 166 -3.71 8.92 0.29
CA THR A 166 -4.27 10.28 0.12
C THR A 166 -5.52 10.53 0.97
N SER A 167 -6.01 9.50 1.69
CA SER A 167 -7.22 9.64 2.51
C SER A 167 -7.08 10.71 3.59
N GLY A 168 -8.09 11.58 3.70
CA GLY A 168 -8.13 12.65 4.70
C GLY A 168 -7.25 13.86 4.39
N LEU A 169 -6.67 13.94 3.18
CA LEU A 169 -5.90 15.08 2.70
C LEU A 169 -6.75 15.95 1.77
N ASP A 170 -6.39 17.25 1.69
CA ASP A 170 -6.92 18.14 0.67
C ASP A 170 -6.40 17.74 -0.74
N PRO A 171 -7.03 18.23 -1.83
CA PRO A 171 -6.66 17.84 -3.18
C PRO A 171 -5.20 18.15 -3.57
N ILE A 172 -4.64 19.26 -3.07
CA ILE A 172 -3.25 19.66 -3.37
C ILE A 172 -2.28 18.70 -2.70
N MET A 173 -2.51 18.39 -1.42
CA MET A 173 -1.68 17.43 -0.69
C MET A 173 -1.83 16.01 -1.24
N SER A 174 -3.01 15.64 -1.71
CA SER A 174 -3.23 14.34 -2.37
C SER A 174 -2.40 14.21 -3.65
N GLU A 175 -2.33 15.26 -4.46
CA GLU A 175 -1.51 15.32 -5.67
C GLU A 175 -0.01 15.19 -5.34
N ILE A 176 0.48 15.94 -4.33
CA ILE A 176 1.87 15.83 -3.86
C ILE A 176 2.23 14.41 -3.41
N ILE A 177 1.33 13.71 -2.72
CA ILE A 177 1.57 12.31 -2.32
C ILE A 177 1.57 11.39 -3.54
N SER A 178 0.69 11.63 -4.52
CA SER A 178 0.63 10.87 -5.77
C SER A 178 1.92 11.02 -6.57
N GLU A 179 2.38 12.25 -6.78
CA GLU A 179 3.67 12.54 -7.42
C GLU A 179 4.84 11.86 -6.70
N LEU A 180 4.84 11.89 -5.36
CA LEU A 180 5.87 11.27 -4.56
C LEU A 180 5.92 9.74 -4.75
N ILE A 181 4.78 9.06 -4.89
CA ILE A 181 4.72 7.62 -5.19
C ILE A 181 5.39 7.32 -6.54
N VAL A 182 5.08 8.11 -7.56
CA VAL A 182 5.67 7.98 -8.90
C VAL A 182 7.16 8.28 -8.89
N ASP A 183 7.58 9.33 -8.20
CA ASP A 183 8.97 9.73 -8.02
C ASP A 183 9.80 8.62 -7.35
N LEU A 184 9.27 8.02 -6.29
CA LEU A 184 9.95 6.93 -5.58
C LEU A 184 10.11 5.69 -6.46
N LYS A 185 9.09 5.35 -7.28
CA LYS A 185 9.21 4.30 -8.30
C LYS A 185 10.38 4.58 -9.23
N HIS A 186 10.47 5.78 -9.78
CA HIS A 186 11.53 6.13 -10.74
C HIS A 186 12.92 6.24 -10.10
N LYS A 187 13.02 6.83 -8.92
CA LYS A 187 14.30 7.07 -8.23
C LYS A 187 14.87 5.82 -7.58
N LEU A 188 14.03 4.96 -7.06
CA LEU A 188 14.43 3.80 -6.25
C LEU A 188 14.14 2.45 -6.90
N GLY A 189 13.38 2.41 -8.00
CA GLY A 189 12.98 1.16 -8.67
C GLY A 189 12.08 0.27 -7.82
N VAL A 190 11.39 0.83 -6.82
CA VAL A 190 10.52 0.06 -5.92
C VAL A 190 9.24 -0.36 -6.62
N THR A 191 8.76 -1.55 -6.27
CA THR A 191 7.41 -2.01 -6.64
C THR A 191 6.40 -1.40 -5.69
N SER A 192 5.32 -0.85 -6.20
CA SER A 192 4.29 -0.19 -5.40
C SER A 192 2.94 -0.87 -5.57
N VAL A 193 2.27 -1.16 -4.45
CA VAL A 193 0.87 -1.61 -4.44
C VAL A 193 0.06 -0.56 -3.69
N VAL A 194 -0.85 0.10 -4.37
CA VAL A 194 -1.65 1.18 -3.80
C VAL A 194 -3.10 0.75 -3.68
N ILE A 195 -3.69 0.94 -2.52
CA ILE A 195 -5.13 0.83 -2.36
C ILE A 195 -5.68 2.24 -2.28
N THR A 196 -6.67 2.54 -3.11
CA THR A 196 -7.39 3.81 -3.03
C THR A 196 -8.81 3.68 -3.58
N HIS A 197 -9.67 4.60 -3.20
CA HIS A 197 -10.97 4.85 -3.81
C HIS A 197 -10.98 6.15 -4.63
N ASP A 198 -9.89 6.91 -4.60
CA ASP A 198 -9.72 8.13 -5.39
C ASP A 198 -9.29 7.78 -6.82
N MET A 199 -10.23 7.89 -7.75
CA MET A 199 -10.01 7.53 -9.16
C MET A 199 -9.04 8.46 -9.87
N LYS A 200 -9.00 9.78 -9.48
CA LYS A 200 -8.06 10.72 -10.08
C LYS A 200 -6.62 10.26 -9.80
N SER A 201 -6.27 10.14 -8.52
CA SER A 201 -4.94 9.66 -8.11
C SER A 201 -4.64 8.27 -8.69
N ALA A 202 -5.62 7.34 -8.70
CA ALA A 202 -5.43 6.02 -9.24
C ALA A 202 -4.97 6.04 -10.71
N PHE A 203 -5.60 6.84 -11.57
CA PHE A 203 -5.22 6.94 -12.98
C PHE A 203 -3.88 7.65 -13.21
N GLU A 204 -3.52 8.61 -12.33
CA GLU A 204 -2.28 9.37 -12.45
C GLU A 204 -1.04 8.54 -12.10
N ILE A 205 -1.15 7.64 -11.11
CA ILE A 205 0.02 6.92 -10.58
C ILE A 205 0.23 5.52 -11.15
N SER A 206 -0.83 4.90 -11.74
CA SER A 206 -0.83 3.46 -12.00
C SER A 206 -0.24 3.07 -13.34
N ASP A 207 0.59 2.04 -13.35
CA ASP A 207 0.89 1.26 -14.56
C ASP A 207 -0.21 0.21 -14.79
N THR A 208 -0.61 -0.49 -13.73
CA THR A 208 -1.66 -1.51 -13.73
C THR A 208 -2.72 -1.16 -12.69
N MET A 209 -3.98 -1.35 -13.05
CA MET A 209 -5.12 -1.18 -12.14
C MET A 209 -5.90 -2.49 -12.01
N ALA A 210 -6.38 -2.77 -10.81
CA ALA A 210 -7.23 -3.93 -10.53
C ALA A 210 -8.47 -3.50 -9.74
N MET A 211 -9.66 -3.95 -10.15
CA MET A 211 -10.88 -3.70 -9.41
C MET A 211 -11.26 -4.90 -8.56
N LEU A 212 -11.30 -4.71 -7.26
CA LEU A 212 -11.77 -5.71 -6.29
C LEU A 212 -13.24 -5.46 -5.91
N TYR A 213 -14.09 -6.42 -6.20
CA TYR A 213 -15.51 -6.39 -5.82
C TYR A 213 -15.96 -7.77 -5.37
N GLU A 214 -16.66 -7.84 -4.23
CA GLU A 214 -17.15 -9.10 -3.60
C GLU A 214 -16.05 -10.16 -3.44
N GLY A 215 -14.86 -9.73 -3.05
CA GLY A 215 -13.73 -10.62 -2.81
C GLY A 215 -13.10 -11.25 -4.05
N LYS A 216 -13.38 -10.71 -5.24
CA LYS A 216 -12.81 -11.14 -6.53
C LYS A 216 -12.30 -9.96 -7.33
N VAL A 217 -11.24 -10.17 -8.11
CA VAL A 217 -10.81 -9.20 -9.12
C VAL A 217 -11.75 -9.30 -10.32
N LYS A 218 -12.41 -8.19 -10.65
CA LYS A 218 -13.34 -8.09 -11.79
C LYS A 218 -12.63 -7.74 -13.08
N LEU A 219 -11.54 -7.01 -12.98
CA LEU A 219 -10.64 -6.66 -14.08
C LEU A 219 -9.27 -6.33 -13.50
N ALA A 220 -8.19 -6.74 -14.15
CA ALA A 220 -6.85 -6.24 -13.97
C ALA A 220 -6.27 -5.95 -15.37
N ALA A 221 -5.84 -4.70 -15.60
CA ALA A 221 -5.37 -4.23 -16.89
C ALA A 221 -4.46 -3.01 -16.72
N SER A 222 -3.78 -2.57 -17.80
CA SER A 222 -3.10 -1.29 -17.81
C SER A 222 -4.07 -0.13 -17.51
N ALA A 223 -3.59 0.98 -16.98
CA ALA A 223 -4.44 2.14 -16.65
C ALA A 223 -5.20 2.66 -17.89
N GLU A 224 -4.57 2.58 -19.08
CA GLU A 224 -5.22 2.98 -20.34
C GLU A 224 -6.36 2.04 -20.75
N GLU A 225 -6.13 0.73 -20.70
CA GLU A 225 -7.15 -0.28 -20.99
C GLU A 225 -8.27 -0.22 -19.96
N PHE A 226 -7.91 -0.02 -18.68
CA PHE A 226 -8.86 0.11 -17.60
C PHE A 226 -9.82 1.29 -17.80
N LYS A 227 -9.31 2.42 -18.28
CA LYS A 227 -10.10 3.62 -18.60
C LYS A 227 -11.07 3.43 -19.77
N LYS A 228 -10.71 2.55 -20.72
CA LYS A 228 -11.47 2.30 -21.96
C LYS A 228 -12.38 1.07 -21.88
N THR A 229 -12.38 0.37 -20.76
CA THR A 229 -13.08 -0.92 -20.63
C THR A 229 -14.60 -0.78 -20.67
N ASP A 230 -15.26 -1.78 -21.26
CA ASP A 230 -16.71 -1.95 -21.18
C ASP A 230 -17.16 -2.83 -20.01
N ASN A 231 -16.23 -3.21 -19.10
CA ASN A 231 -16.60 -3.97 -17.92
C ASN A 231 -17.60 -3.17 -17.06
N PRO A 232 -18.81 -3.66 -16.84
CA PRO A 232 -19.88 -2.88 -16.23
C PRO A 232 -19.60 -2.50 -14.76
N TYR A 233 -18.84 -3.30 -14.03
CA TYR A 233 -18.42 -2.99 -12.66
C TYR A 233 -17.44 -1.82 -12.63
N VAL A 234 -16.42 -1.87 -13.50
CA VAL A 234 -15.39 -0.83 -13.62
C VAL A 234 -16.00 0.47 -14.08
N LYS A 235 -16.83 0.42 -15.13
CA LYS A 235 -17.49 1.59 -15.70
C LYS A 235 -18.37 2.30 -14.66
N GLN A 236 -19.22 1.54 -13.94
CA GLN A 236 -20.06 2.08 -12.88
C GLN A 236 -19.22 2.76 -11.79
N PHE A 237 -18.09 2.14 -11.41
CA PHE A 237 -17.24 2.67 -10.34
C PHE A 237 -16.51 3.96 -10.76
N ILE A 238 -16.00 4.02 -11.99
CA ILE A 238 -15.33 5.21 -12.54
C ILE A 238 -16.32 6.38 -12.68
N GLU A 239 -17.53 6.10 -13.17
CA GLU A 239 -18.57 7.10 -13.38
C GLU A 239 -19.26 7.56 -12.07
N GLY A 240 -19.04 6.85 -10.96
CA GLY A 240 -19.74 7.11 -9.69
C GLY A 240 -21.25 6.89 -9.80
N SER A 241 -21.70 6.05 -10.75
CA SER A 241 -23.11 5.83 -11.02
C SER A 241 -23.78 4.98 -9.92
N SER A 242 -24.95 5.42 -9.45
CA SER A 242 -25.78 4.62 -8.53
C SER A 242 -26.48 3.44 -9.22
N LYS A 243 -26.51 3.42 -10.56
CA LYS A 243 -27.15 2.38 -11.38
C LYS A 243 -26.08 1.47 -11.99
N GLY A 244 -26.19 0.16 -11.76
CA GLY A 244 -25.27 -0.83 -12.32
C GLY A 244 -25.18 -2.10 -11.48
N PRO A 245 -24.23 -2.99 -11.79
CA PRO A 245 -24.09 -4.28 -11.09
C PRO A 245 -23.57 -4.15 -9.65
N ILE A 246 -22.91 -3.03 -9.29
CA ILE A 246 -22.49 -2.76 -7.92
C ILE A 246 -23.70 -2.32 -7.12
N GLN A 247 -24.14 -3.18 -6.21
CA GLN A 247 -25.24 -2.86 -5.30
C GLN A 247 -24.66 -2.37 -3.96
N MET A 248 -24.95 -1.12 -3.61
CA MET A 248 -24.65 -0.64 -2.27
C MET A 248 -25.75 -1.12 -1.32
N GLN A 249 -25.36 -1.90 -0.31
CA GLN A 249 -26.27 -2.19 0.81
C GLN A 249 -26.43 -0.90 1.62
N ILE A 250 -27.50 -0.16 1.38
CA ILE A 250 -27.94 0.90 2.29
C ILE A 250 -28.46 0.17 3.51
N ARG A 251 -27.66 0.14 4.60
CA ARG A 251 -28.17 -0.33 5.88
C ARG A 251 -29.23 0.65 6.34
N SER A 252 -30.48 0.20 6.32
CA SER A 252 -31.58 0.83 7.03
C SER A 252 -31.35 0.77 8.54
#